data_17272bee1355dcb8525dbe9c73039892
#
_entry.id   17272bee1355dcb8525dbe9c73039892
#
_cell.length_a   1.000
_cell.length_b   1.000
_cell.length_c   1.000
_cell.angle_alpha   90.00
_cell.angle_beta   90.00
_cell.angle_gamma   90.00
#
_symmetry.space_group_name_H-M   'P 1'
#
loop_
_entity.id
_entity.type
_entity.pdbx_description
1 polymer ?
#
loop_
_entity_poly.entity_id
_entity_poly.type
_entity_poly.pdbx_seq_one_letter_code
_entity_poly.pdbx_strand_id
1 'polypeptide(L)'
;MAPVEVKGLWHRYRSANADWTLQGIDLCLQPGELVGLLGPSGCGKTTLLRLIAGFEVPSLGEVRMHGQSVATAQRWLPPERRGVGMVFQDYALFPHLTAWDNTCFGLRRGQDTSRAAWLLELLGLERLTKRYPHELSGGQRQRLALARALAPAPAVVLLDEPFSNLDVEVRLRLRSELPAVLNRCGTSGVLVTHDPGEALAICDRVAVMQDGVLHQCASPRTLVDAPASPFVGRFVLQANLLPVQRHGSDRWTCLLGALQRSKIPSPRVEGGDAEAGGLPPAASDDPVLLVDPAAIELSPDQQGDACVMGREFLGREWLYRVEAGGQQLRLRLPLHHDYRRGTRCSLALRSGEDVLLFPDRIGLTLAAQPLQ
;
A
#
# COMPACT_ATOMS: atom_id res chain seq x y z
N MET A 1 22.82 4.45 -9.56
CA MET A 1 22.34 5.77 -9.13
C MET A 1 20.82 5.68 -9.10
N ALA A 2 20.21 6.09 -8.01
CA ALA A 2 18.74 5.99 -7.84
C ALA A 2 18.00 6.80 -8.91
N PRO A 3 17.00 6.22 -9.58
CA PRO A 3 16.22 6.94 -10.59
C PRO A 3 15.38 8.07 -9.99
N VAL A 4 14.89 7.92 -8.75
CA VAL A 4 14.18 8.96 -7.98
C VAL A 4 14.64 8.94 -6.53
N GLU A 5 14.92 10.12 -5.99
CA GLU A 5 15.10 10.37 -4.55
C GLU A 5 14.23 11.56 -4.14
N VAL A 6 13.49 11.39 -3.08
CA VAL A 6 12.69 12.42 -2.41
C VAL A 6 13.33 12.65 -1.04
N LYS A 7 13.68 13.90 -0.68
CA LYS A 7 14.40 14.24 0.56
C LYS A 7 13.69 15.34 1.32
N GLY A 8 13.22 15.02 2.53
CA GLY A 8 12.60 15.95 3.46
C GLY A 8 11.48 16.75 2.80
N LEU A 9 10.62 16.09 2.00
CA LEU A 9 9.66 16.76 1.14
C LEU A 9 8.41 17.19 1.94
N TRP A 10 8.13 18.50 1.92
CA TRP A 10 6.91 19.08 2.47
C TRP A 10 6.12 19.75 1.37
N HIS A 11 4.81 19.59 1.41
CA HIS A 11 3.92 20.26 0.46
C HIS A 11 2.58 20.62 1.10
N ARG A 12 2.06 21.79 0.71
CA ARG A 12 0.68 22.21 0.96
C ARG A 12 0.15 22.98 -0.25
N TYR A 13 -1.11 22.82 -0.53
CA TYR A 13 -1.78 23.63 -1.55
C TYR A 13 -1.97 25.08 -1.08
N ARG A 14 -1.95 26.02 -2.01
CA ARG A 14 -2.13 27.46 -1.71
C ARG A 14 -3.58 27.74 -1.32
N SER A 15 -3.88 27.59 -0.03
CA SER A 15 -5.11 28.05 0.60
C SER A 15 -4.74 28.74 1.92
N ALA A 16 -5.46 29.78 2.32
CA ALA A 16 -5.09 30.62 3.46
C ALA A 16 -4.95 29.87 4.80
N ASN A 17 -5.55 28.67 4.93
CA ASN A 17 -5.53 27.81 6.12
C ASN A 17 -5.25 26.35 5.76
N ALA A 18 -4.45 26.07 4.71
CA ALA A 18 -4.21 24.69 4.32
C ALA A 18 -3.19 24.02 5.25
N ASP A 19 -3.61 22.92 5.86
CA ASP A 19 -2.74 22.00 6.55
C ASP A 19 -1.72 21.38 5.59
N TRP A 20 -0.64 20.86 6.14
CA TRP A 20 0.37 20.16 5.36
C TRP A 20 -0.23 18.90 4.73
N THR A 21 -0.21 18.81 3.40
CA THR A 21 -0.60 17.61 2.66
C THR A 21 0.48 16.54 2.69
N LEU A 22 1.76 16.95 2.72
CA LEU A 22 2.92 16.07 2.90
C LEU A 22 3.86 16.68 3.94
N GLN A 23 4.45 15.83 4.78
CA GLN A 23 5.21 16.23 5.95
C GLN A 23 6.51 15.42 6.04
N GLY A 24 7.62 16.00 5.57
CA GLY A 24 8.95 15.44 5.72
C GLY A 24 9.12 14.06 5.06
N ILE A 25 8.61 13.88 3.83
CA ILE A 25 8.69 12.61 3.13
C ILE A 25 10.12 12.37 2.62
N ASP A 26 10.68 11.22 3.00
CA ASP A 26 11.89 10.65 2.45
C ASP A 26 11.57 9.34 1.72
N LEU A 27 11.96 9.23 0.45
CA LEU A 27 11.72 8.05 -0.38
C LEU A 27 12.83 7.91 -1.43
N CYS A 28 13.41 6.72 -1.53
CA CYS A 28 14.40 6.39 -2.54
C CYS A 28 13.91 5.20 -3.37
N LEU A 29 13.89 5.34 -4.69
CA LEU A 29 13.57 4.28 -5.64
C LEU A 29 14.85 3.70 -6.20
N GLN A 30 15.01 2.38 -6.16
CA GLN A 30 16.17 1.70 -6.73
C GLN A 30 15.96 1.40 -8.24
N PRO A 31 17.04 1.21 -9.02
CA PRO A 31 16.92 0.82 -10.43
C PRO A 31 16.19 -0.52 -10.59
N GLY A 32 15.17 -0.54 -11.45
CA GLY A 32 14.34 -1.72 -11.73
C GLY A 32 13.31 -2.05 -10.65
N GLU A 33 13.25 -1.28 -9.56
CA GLU A 33 12.33 -1.50 -8.45
C GLU A 33 10.92 -0.98 -8.76
N LEU A 34 9.91 -1.69 -8.27
CA LEU A 34 8.52 -1.24 -8.20
C LEU A 34 8.14 -0.93 -6.75
N VAL A 35 7.98 0.35 -6.43
CA VAL A 35 7.55 0.80 -5.09
C VAL A 35 6.06 1.13 -5.08
N GLY A 36 5.33 0.54 -4.13
CA GLY A 36 3.92 0.88 -3.87
C GLY A 36 3.79 2.04 -2.90
N LEU A 37 2.99 3.06 -3.24
CA LEU A 37 2.51 4.07 -2.29
C LEU A 37 1.12 3.65 -1.81
N LEU A 38 1.02 3.22 -0.57
CA LEU A 38 -0.16 2.62 0.02
C LEU A 38 -0.68 3.50 1.17
N GLY A 39 -2.00 3.64 1.31
CA GLY A 39 -2.62 4.37 2.40
C GLY A 39 -4.07 4.75 2.10
N PRO A 40 -4.82 5.30 3.08
CA PRO A 40 -6.20 5.71 2.90
C PRO A 40 -6.34 6.85 1.88
N SER A 41 -7.57 7.06 1.41
CA SER A 41 -7.86 8.19 0.51
C SER A 41 -7.55 9.52 1.21
N GLY A 42 -6.94 10.45 0.47
CA GLY A 42 -6.60 11.78 1.00
C GLY A 42 -5.28 11.87 1.78
N CYS A 43 -4.54 10.77 2.02
CA CYS A 43 -3.28 10.80 2.78
C CYS A 43 -2.07 11.39 2.03
N GLY A 44 -2.22 11.86 0.77
CA GLY A 44 -1.15 12.55 0.04
C GLY A 44 -0.46 11.74 -1.06
N LYS A 45 -0.82 10.47 -1.33
CA LYS A 45 -0.17 9.61 -2.36
C LYS A 45 -0.11 10.24 -3.75
N THR A 46 -1.26 10.65 -4.29
CA THR A 46 -1.35 11.30 -5.59
C THR A 46 -0.60 12.65 -5.60
N THR A 47 -0.57 13.37 -4.48
CA THR A 47 0.20 14.61 -4.36
C THR A 47 1.70 14.32 -4.44
N LEU A 48 2.20 13.29 -3.75
CA LEU A 48 3.59 12.86 -3.86
C LEU A 48 3.94 12.44 -5.30
N LEU A 49 3.06 11.68 -5.93
CA LEU A 49 3.22 11.28 -7.32
C LEU A 49 3.32 12.50 -8.27
N ARG A 50 2.45 13.51 -8.09
CA ARG A 50 2.44 14.76 -8.87
C ARG A 50 3.70 15.60 -8.65
N LEU A 51 4.24 15.63 -7.44
CA LEU A 51 5.50 16.30 -7.13
C LEU A 51 6.69 15.62 -7.83
N ILE A 52 6.73 14.28 -7.84
CA ILE A 52 7.73 13.50 -8.58
C ILE A 52 7.58 13.75 -10.09
N ALA A 53 6.36 13.73 -10.61
CA ALA A 53 6.07 13.98 -12.02
C ALA A 53 6.38 15.41 -12.48
N GLY A 54 6.31 16.40 -11.56
CA GLY A 54 6.52 17.81 -11.86
C GLY A 54 5.27 18.62 -12.13
N PHE A 55 4.10 18.11 -11.80
CA PHE A 55 2.84 18.86 -11.85
C PHE A 55 2.67 19.79 -10.67
N GLU A 56 3.39 19.53 -9.56
CA GLU A 56 3.39 20.35 -8.35
C GLU A 56 4.82 20.76 -7.98
N VAL A 57 4.94 21.84 -7.19
CA VAL A 57 6.21 22.35 -6.69
C VAL A 57 6.27 22.11 -5.19
N PRO A 58 7.35 21.52 -4.65
CA PRO A 58 7.45 21.30 -3.21
C PRO A 58 7.55 22.62 -2.44
N SER A 59 6.97 22.67 -1.26
CA SER A 59 7.10 23.81 -0.35
C SER A 59 8.48 23.84 0.34
N LEU A 60 8.97 22.64 0.76
CA LEU A 60 10.31 22.43 1.33
C LEU A 60 10.85 21.07 0.84
N GLY A 61 12.16 20.86 0.99
CA GLY A 61 12.84 19.64 0.56
C GLY A 61 13.12 19.62 -0.93
N GLU A 62 13.44 18.45 -1.46
CA GLU A 62 13.80 18.31 -2.87
C GLU A 62 13.40 16.97 -3.47
N VAL A 63 13.19 16.97 -4.79
CA VAL A 63 13.10 15.77 -5.63
C VAL A 63 14.32 15.72 -6.52
N ARG A 64 15.01 14.58 -6.53
CA ARG A 64 16.14 14.30 -7.41
C ARG A 64 15.80 13.18 -8.38
N MET A 65 16.34 13.30 -9.59
CA MET A 65 16.30 12.24 -10.59
C MET A 65 17.72 11.98 -11.09
N HIS A 66 18.15 10.72 -11.04
CA HIS A 66 19.53 10.33 -11.39
C HIS A 66 20.58 11.22 -10.68
N GLY A 67 20.36 11.54 -9.40
CA GLY A 67 21.23 12.37 -8.58
C GLY A 67 21.16 13.88 -8.88
N GLN A 68 20.39 14.31 -9.89
CA GLN A 68 20.20 15.72 -10.22
C GLN A 68 18.94 16.26 -9.56
N SER A 69 19.03 17.41 -8.87
CA SER A 69 17.87 18.10 -8.29
C SER A 69 16.95 18.62 -9.40
N VAL A 70 15.71 18.12 -9.45
CA VAL A 70 14.70 18.50 -10.45
C VAL A 70 13.58 19.36 -9.87
N ALA A 71 13.40 19.36 -8.55
CA ALA A 71 12.43 20.24 -7.87
C ALA A 71 12.89 20.59 -6.46
N THR A 72 12.82 21.88 -6.15
CA THR A 72 12.91 22.48 -4.82
C THR A 72 11.90 23.62 -4.76
N ALA A 73 11.76 24.30 -3.61
CA ALA A 73 10.92 25.50 -3.52
C ALA A 73 11.30 26.61 -4.52
N GLN A 74 12.60 26.68 -4.95
CA GLN A 74 13.12 27.72 -5.83
C GLN A 74 13.40 27.24 -7.26
N ARG A 75 13.52 25.92 -7.48
CA ARG A 75 13.85 25.33 -8.77
C ARG A 75 12.80 24.29 -9.13
N TRP A 76 12.31 24.36 -10.34
CA TRP A 76 11.30 23.42 -10.84
C TRP A 76 11.59 23.07 -12.31
N LEU A 77 11.71 21.79 -12.57
CA LEU A 77 11.80 21.24 -13.92
C LEU A 77 10.41 20.71 -14.32
N PRO A 78 9.84 21.16 -15.44
CA PRO A 78 8.50 20.74 -15.86
C PRO A 78 8.45 19.25 -16.25
N PRO A 79 7.28 18.61 -16.24
CA PRO A 79 7.10 17.17 -16.44
C PRO A 79 7.77 16.61 -17.69
N GLU A 80 7.65 17.32 -18.83
CA GLU A 80 8.19 16.90 -20.13
C GLU A 80 9.73 16.85 -20.18
N ARG A 81 10.41 17.40 -19.17
CA ARG A 81 11.86 17.39 -19.05
C ARG A 81 12.38 16.46 -17.97
N ARG A 82 11.50 15.76 -17.26
CA ARG A 82 11.91 14.85 -16.16
C ARG A 82 12.19 13.42 -16.61
N GLY A 83 11.82 13.05 -17.85
CA GLY A 83 12.02 11.69 -18.34
C GLY A 83 11.20 10.65 -17.59
N VAL A 84 10.02 11.02 -17.12
CA VAL A 84 9.06 10.13 -16.46
C VAL A 84 7.89 9.79 -17.40
N GLY A 85 7.42 8.54 -17.34
CA GLY A 85 6.12 8.16 -17.91
C GLY A 85 5.04 8.25 -16.82
N MET A 86 3.80 8.56 -17.19
CA MET A 86 2.69 8.59 -16.26
C MET A 86 1.46 7.90 -16.83
N VAL A 87 0.83 7.06 -16.00
CA VAL A 87 -0.47 6.45 -16.23
C VAL A 87 -1.43 7.02 -15.18
N PHE A 88 -2.47 7.69 -15.65
CA PHE A 88 -3.49 8.31 -14.81
C PHE A 88 -4.63 7.32 -14.52
N GLN A 89 -5.39 7.56 -13.47
CA GLN A 89 -6.50 6.75 -13.03
C GLN A 89 -7.61 6.60 -14.10
N ASP A 90 -7.86 7.63 -14.91
CA ASP A 90 -8.81 7.66 -16.03
C ASP A 90 -8.15 7.30 -17.38
N TYR A 91 -6.89 6.80 -17.32
CA TYR A 91 -6.04 6.49 -18.48
C TYR A 91 -5.56 7.72 -19.26
N ALA A 92 -6.28 8.83 -19.25
CA ALA A 92 -6.03 10.08 -19.98
C ALA A 92 -5.63 9.87 -21.46
N LEU A 93 -6.22 8.87 -22.14
CA LEU A 93 -5.97 8.62 -23.54
C LEU A 93 -6.58 9.72 -24.39
N PHE A 94 -5.89 10.06 -25.49
CA PHE A 94 -6.39 11.02 -26.47
C PHE A 94 -7.50 10.38 -27.30
N PRO A 95 -8.77 10.81 -27.16
CA PRO A 95 -9.91 10.10 -27.76
C PRO A 95 -9.96 10.21 -29.27
N HIS A 96 -9.30 11.20 -29.85
CA HIS A 96 -9.23 11.49 -31.30
C HIS A 96 -8.01 10.84 -31.98
N LEU A 97 -7.14 10.16 -31.22
CA LEU A 97 -5.97 9.43 -31.73
C LEU A 97 -6.20 7.94 -31.68
N THR A 98 -5.67 7.22 -32.65
CA THR A 98 -5.66 5.75 -32.68
C THR A 98 -4.79 5.18 -31.56
N ALA A 99 -4.83 3.87 -31.32
CA ALA A 99 -3.94 3.20 -30.38
C ALA A 99 -2.46 3.39 -30.75
N TRP A 100 -2.14 3.33 -32.04
CA TRP A 100 -0.80 3.62 -32.54
C TRP A 100 -0.37 5.06 -32.24
N ASP A 101 -1.21 6.04 -32.60
CA ASP A 101 -0.89 7.46 -32.42
C ASP A 101 -0.81 7.83 -30.93
N ASN A 102 -1.67 7.26 -30.07
CA ASN A 102 -1.55 7.39 -28.63
C ASN A 102 -0.20 6.88 -28.14
N THR A 103 0.24 5.69 -28.59
CA THR A 103 1.51 5.11 -28.16
C THR A 103 2.69 5.96 -28.59
N CYS A 104 2.65 6.49 -29.83
CA CYS A 104 3.72 7.32 -30.39
C CYS A 104 3.71 8.77 -29.91
N PHE A 105 2.68 9.23 -29.19
CA PHE A 105 2.48 10.63 -28.85
C PHE A 105 3.67 11.29 -28.13
N GLY A 106 4.33 10.55 -27.23
CA GLY A 106 5.50 11.03 -26.47
C GLY A 106 6.82 10.99 -27.23
N LEU A 107 6.82 10.45 -28.47
CA LEU A 107 8.02 10.36 -29.29
C LEU A 107 8.26 11.68 -30.06
N ARG A 108 9.53 12.05 -30.24
CA ARG A 108 9.89 13.21 -31.06
C ARG A 108 9.64 12.90 -32.54
N ARG A 109 9.33 13.93 -33.32
CA ARG A 109 9.13 13.80 -34.77
C ARG A 109 10.39 13.20 -35.41
N GLY A 110 10.23 12.08 -36.14
CA GLY A 110 11.34 11.35 -36.80
C GLY A 110 12.10 10.40 -35.87
N GLN A 111 11.70 10.26 -34.61
CA GLN A 111 12.26 9.25 -33.71
C GLN A 111 11.83 7.85 -34.16
N ASP A 112 12.69 6.85 -33.89
CA ASP A 112 12.39 5.45 -34.15
C ASP A 112 11.15 4.99 -33.39
N THR A 113 10.20 4.38 -34.11
CA THR A 113 8.93 3.87 -33.55
C THR A 113 8.96 2.36 -33.27
N SER A 114 10.09 1.68 -33.48
CA SER A 114 10.22 0.24 -33.25
C SER A 114 9.86 -0.16 -31.84
N ARG A 115 10.23 0.67 -30.84
CA ARG A 115 9.85 0.45 -29.43
C ARG A 115 8.34 0.56 -29.21
N ALA A 116 7.66 1.48 -29.90
CA ALA A 116 6.19 1.59 -29.80
C ALA A 116 5.51 0.34 -30.38
N ALA A 117 5.97 -0.16 -31.53
CA ALA A 117 5.48 -1.39 -32.13
C ALA A 117 5.70 -2.59 -31.20
N TRP A 118 6.91 -2.74 -30.66
CA TRP A 118 7.25 -3.79 -29.70
C TRP A 118 6.39 -3.73 -28.44
N LEU A 119 6.13 -2.55 -27.89
CA LEU A 119 5.26 -2.39 -26.70
C LEU A 119 3.82 -2.80 -27.00
N LEU A 120 3.28 -2.45 -28.15
CA LEU A 120 1.93 -2.86 -28.55
C LEU A 120 1.83 -4.39 -28.70
N GLU A 121 2.86 -5.04 -29.25
CA GLU A 121 2.96 -6.49 -29.30
C GLU A 121 3.08 -7.10 -27.88
N LEU A 122 4.01 -6.60 -27.04
CA LEU A 122 4.23 -7.05 -25.67
C LEU A 122 2.95 -7.00 -24.82
N LEU A 123 2.11 -5.98 -25.07
CA LEU A 123 0.86 -5.75 -24.34
C LEU A 123 -0.36 -6.36 -25.02
N GLY A 124 -0.19 -7.12 -26.14
CA GLY A 124 -1.25 -7.80 -26.86
C GLY A 124 -2.21 -6.86 -27.58
N LEU A 125 -1.70 -5.73 -28.08
CA LEU A 125 -2.45 -4.70 -28.80
C LEU A 125 -2.08 -4.61 -30.28
N GLU A 126 -1.26 -5.50 -30.81
CA GLU A 126 -0.72 -5.47 -32.15
C GLU A 126 -1.82 -5.44 -33.25
N ARG A 127 -2.96 -6.09 -32.98
CA ARG A 127 -4.12 -6.12 -33.89
C ARG A 127 -5.09 -4.95 -33.74
N LEU A 128 -4.85 -4.11 -32.72
CA LEU A 128 -5.74 -3.01 -32.33
C LEU A 128 -5.15 -1.62 -32.64
N THR A 129 -4.03 -1.56 -33.32
CA THR A 129 -3.26 -0.33 -33.59
C THR A 129 -4.08 0.79 -34.24
N LYS A 130 -5.07 0.45 -35.08
CA LYS A 130 -5.95 1.40 -35.76
C LYS A 130 -7.23 1.73 -35.02
N ARG A 131 -7.48 1.11 -33.85
CA ARG A 131 -8.66 1.36 -33.01
C ARG A 131 -8.50 2.64 -32.20
N TYR A 132 -9.61 3.32 -31.96
CA TYR A 132 -9.70 4.46 -31.08
C TYR A 132 -10.00 4.01 -29.63
N PRO A 133 -9.68 4.83 -28.60
CA PRO A 133 -9.90 4.47 -27.20
C PRO A 133 -11.33 4.01 -26.87
N HIS A 134 -12.34 4.61 -27.49
CA HIS A 134 -13.75 4.26 -27.26
C HIS A 134 -14.14 2.88 -27.84
N GLU A 135 -13.34 2.33 -28.74
CA GLU A 135 -13.53 0.99 -29.33
C GLU A 135 -12.79 -0.11 -28.51
N LEU A 136 -12.08 0.24 -27.46
CA LEU A 136 -11.28 -0.64 -26.63
C LEU A 136 -11.97 -0.97 -25.31
N SER A 137 -11.79 -2.19 -24.79
CA SER A 137 -12.21 -2.56 -23.44
C SER A 137 -11.41 -1.80 -22.38
N GLY A 138 -11.86 -1.80 -21.10
CA GLY A 138 -11.15 -1.17 -20.00
C GLY A 138 -9.70 -1.65 -19.86
N GLY A 139 -9.49 -2.97 -19.88
CA GLY A 139 -8.14 -3.54 -19.82
C GLY A 139 -7.28 -3.22 -21.05
N GLN A 140 -7.86 -3.11 -22.23
CA GLN A 140 -7.13 -2.69 -23.43
C GLN A 140 -6.74 -1.20 -23.35
N ARG A 141 -7.62 -0.34 -22.83
CA ARG A 141 -7.29 1.08 -22.56
C ARG A 141 -6.16 1.23 -21.54
N GLN A 142 -6.20 0.44 -20.48
CA GLN A 142 -5.13 0.39 -19.48
C GLN A 142 -3.78 0.03 -20.10
N ARG A 143 -3.73 -1.06 -20.89
CA ARG A 143 -2.51 -1.50 -21.57
C ARG A 143 -2.03 -0.46 -22.58
N LEU A 144 -2.93 0.23 -23.27
CA LEU A 144 -2.59 1.31 -24.17
C LEU A 144 -1.99 2.52 -23.46
N ALA A 145 -2.55 2.90 -22.30
CA ALA A 145 -1.98 3.96 -21.46
C ALA A 145 -0.57 3.61 -20.98
N LEU A 146 -0.35 2.34 -20.61
CA LEU A 146 0.97 1.84 -20.22
C LEU A 146 1.94 1.85 -21.44
N ALA A 147 1.51 1.42 -22.63
CA ALA A 147 2.31 1.50 -23.85
C ALA A 147 2.75 2.94 -24.14
N ARG A 148 1.82 3.89 -24.07
CA ARG A 148 2.11 5.32 -24.28
C ARG A 148 3.12 5.86 -23.27
N ALA A 149 2.97 5.49 -21.98
CA ALA A 149 3.87 5.94 -20.92
C ALA A 149 5.29 5.37 -21.10
N LEU A 150 5.43 4.13 -21.60
CA LEU A 150 6.70 3.42 -21.75
C LEU A 150 7.40 3.64 -23.11
N ALA A 151 6.69 4.12 -24.14
CA ALA A 151 7.25 4.29 -25.49
C ALA A 151 8.46 5.25 -25.52
N PRO A 152 8.48 6.38 -24.76
CA PRO A 152 9.64 7.29 -24.74
C PRO A 152 10.85 6.72 -23.98
N ALA A 153 10.81 5.47 -23.51
CA ALA A 153 11.84 4.84 -22.69
C ALA A 153 12.15 5.62 -21.40
N PRO A 154 11.13 5.91 -20.56
CA PRO A 154 11.37 6.64 -19.32
C PRO A 154 12.18 5.79 -18.35
N ALA A 155 12.98 6.45 -17.48
CA ALA A 155 13.67 5.77 -16.40
C ALA A 155 12.71 5.29 -15.31
N VAL A 156 11.60 6.01 -15.13
CA VAL A 156 10.57 5.74 -14.13
C VAL A 156 9.18 5.91 -14.74
N VAL A 157 8.28 4.99 -14.44
CA VAL A 157 6.84 5.13 -14.70
C VAL A 157 6.08 5.33 -13.40
N LEU A 158 5.17 6.30 -13.41
CA LEU A 158 4.30 6.65 -12.29
C LEU A 158 2.88 6.17 -12.62
N LEU A 159 2.30 5.37 -11.73
CA LEU A 159 1.03 4.69 -11.95
C LEU A 159 0.03 5.14 -10.86
N ASP A 160 -0.94 5.97 -11.22
CA ASP A 160 -1.94 6.50 -10.27
C ASP A 160 -3.20 5.65 -10.32
N GLU A 161 -3.40 4.78 -9.32
CA GLU A 161 -4.51 3.83 -9.19
C GLU A 161 -4.84 3.08 -10.51
N PRO A 162 -3.86 2.41 -11.14
CA PRO A 162 -4.03 1.90 -12.50
C PRO A 162 -5.07 0.79 -12.63
N PHE A 163 -5.51 0.18 -11.54
CA PHE A 163 -6.43 -0.96 -11.57
C PHE A 163 -7.84 -0.65 -11.07
N SER A 164 -8.12 0.60 -10.63
CA SER A 164 -9.38 0.97 -9.97
C SER A 164 -10.64 0.82 -10.83
N ASN A 165 -10.51 1.04 -12.16
CA ASN A 165 -11.63 1.06 -13.10
C ASN A 165 -11.80 -0.26 -13.89
N LEU A 166 -11.28 -1.38 -13.35
CA LEU A 166 -11.29 -2.67 -14.02
C LEU A 166 -12.16 -3.68 -13.26
N ASP A 167 -12.77 -4.62 -14.01
CA ASP A 167 -13.39 -5.79 -13.42
C ASP A 167 -12.33 -6.68 -12.73
N VAL A 168 -12.80 -7.58 -11.86
CA VAL A 168 -11.93 -8.38 -10.98
C VAL A 168 -10.95 -9.25 -11.76
N GLU A 169 -11.41 -9.93 -12.82
CA GLU A 169 -10.59 -10.85 -13.59
C GLU A 169 -9.48 -10.11 -14.37
N VAL A 170 -9.85 -9.04 -15.05
CA VAL A 170 -8.91 -8.18 -15.80
C VAL A 170 -7.90 -7.53 -14.86
N ARG A 171 -8.35 -7.07 -13.67
CA ARG A 171 -7.49 -6.50 -12.64
C ARG A 171 -6.43 -7.49 -12.16
N LEU A 172 -6.82 -8.70 -11.80
CA LEU A 172 -5.90 -9.75 -11.34
C LEU A 172 -4.85 -10.09 -12.39
N ARG A 173 -5.28 -10.20 -13.65
CA ARG A 173 -4.40 -10.50 -14.78
C ARG A 173 -3.40 -9.37 -15.03
N LEU A 174 -3.86 -8.13 -15.17
CA LEU A 174 -2.99 -6.98 -15.42
C LEU A 174 -2.03 -6.72 -14.25
N ARG A 175 -2.50 -6.92 -13.01
CA ARG A 175 -1.66 -6.85 -11.83
C ARG A 175 -0.48 -7.82 -11.92
N SER A 176 -0.73 -9.07 -12.30
CA SER A 176 0.34 -10.08 -12.41
C SER A 176 1.30 -9.83 -13.59
N GLU A 177 0.83 -9.20 -14.66
CA GLU A 177 1.64 -8.89 -15.86
C GLU A 177 2.55 -7.67 -15.66
N LEU A 178 2.15 -6.67 -14.85
CA LEU A 178 2.84 -5.38 -14.73
C LEU A 178 4.33 -5.48 -14.35
N PRO A 179 4.75 -6.25 -13.33
CA PRO A 179 6.17 -6.35 -12.98
C PRO A 179 7.03 -6.89 -14.11
N ALA A 180 6.51 -7.90 -14.83
CA ALA A 180 7.22 -8.48 -15.97
C ALA A 180 7.38 -7.49 -17.13
N VAL A 181 6.36 -6.67 -17.41
CA VAL A 181 6.41 -5.61 -18.42
C VAL A 181 7.45 -4.56 -18.05
N LEU A 182 7.46 -4.08 -16.79
CA LEU A 182 8.42 -3.07 -16.32
C LEU A 182 9.86 -3.60 -16.40
N ASN A 183 10.07 -4.84 -15.96
CA ASN A 183 11.38 -5.50 -16.00
C ASN A 183 11.88 -5.61 -17.47
N ARG A 184 11.04 -6.06 -18.41
CA ARG A 184 11.40 -6.14 -19.84
C ARG A 184 11.70 -4.79 -20.44
N CYS A 185 11.10 -3.71 -19.92
CA CYS A 185 11.39 -2.33 -20.32
C CYS A 185 12.64 -1.75 -19.66
N GLY A 186 13.19 -2.37 -18.62
CA GLY A 186 14.27 -1.84 -17.79
C GLY A 186 13.87 -0.56 -17.05
N THR A 187 12.57 -0.43 -16.71
CA THR A 187 11.99 0.79 -16.13
C THR A 187 11.57 0.53 -14.68
N SER A 188 11.94 1.43 -13.77
CA SER A 188 11.46 1.42 -12.39
C SER A 188 10.04 1.98 -12.30
N GLY A 189 9.29 1.63 -11.25
CA GLY A 189 7.90 2.05 -11.11
C GLY A 189 7.53 2.59 -9.73
N VAL A 190 6.60 3.54 -9.71
CA VAL A 190 5.90 3.94 -8.49
C VAL A 190 4.40 3.70 -8.70
N LEU A 191 3.82 2.83 -7.87
CA LEU A 191 2.41 2.45 -7.93
C LEU A 191 1.64 3.07 -6.78
N VAL A 192 0.67 3.92 -7.08
CA VAL A 192 -0.29 4.40 -6.08
C VAL A 192 -1.49 3.46 -6.05
N THR A 193 -1.84 3.01 -4.86
CA THR A 193 -3.07 2.25 -4.60
C THR A 193 -3.57 2.46 -3.18
N HIS A 194 -4.85 2.19 -2.94
CA HIS A 194 -5.45 2.11 -1.62
C HIS A 194 -5.74 0.66 -1.19
N ASP A 195 -5.45 -0.32 -2.05
CA ASP A 195 -5.64 -1.75 -1.80
C ASP A 195 -4.33 -2.40 -1.36
N PRO A 196 -4.21 -2.83 -0.06
CA PRO A 196 -3.04 -3.55 0.41
C PRO A 196 -2.73 -4.81 -0.41
N GLY A 197 -3.79 -5.53 -0.85
CA GLY A 197 -3.63 -6.75 -1.64
C GLY A 197 -3.00 -6.52 -3.01
N GLU A 198 -3.16 -5.33 -3.59
CA GLU A 198 -2.47 -4.95 -4.83
C GLU A 198 -0.98 -4.69 -4.56
N ALA A 199 -0.69 -3.81 -3.59
CA ALA A 199 0.68 -3.42 -3.28
C ALA A 199 1.55 -4.60 -2.82
N LEU A 200 1.03 -5.39 -1.87
CA LEU A 200 1.76 -6.54 -1.31
C LEU A 200 2.02 -7.65 -2.34
N ALA A 201 1.17 -7.76 -3.38
CA ALA A 201 1.29 -8.84 -4.37
C ALA A 201 2.37 -8.60 -5.42
N ILE A 202 2.68 -7.33 -5.77
CA ILE A 202 3.51 -7.03 -6.94
C ILE A 202 4.65 -6.03 -6.70
N CYS A 203 4.64 -5.28 -5.59
CA CYS A 203 5.69 -4.31 -5.31
C CYS A 203 6.86 -4.96 -4.56
N ASP A 204 8.07 -4.53 -4.89
CA ASP A 204 9.30 -4.95 -4.19
C ASP A 204 9.35 -4.35 -2.78
N ARG A 205 8.95 -3.07 -2.67
CA ARG A 205 8.76 -2.36 -1.41
C ARG A 205 7.45 -1.60 -1.43
N VAL A 206 6.88 -1.40 -0.24
CA VAL A 206 5.65 -0.62 -0.08
C VAL A 206 5.85 0.47 0.97
N ALA A 207 5.59 1.70 0.56
CA ALA A 207 5.62 2.89 1.39
C ALA A 207 4.20 3.16 1.92
N VAL A 208 3.98 2.94 3.21
CA VAL A 208 2.67 3.11 3.87
C VAL A 208 2.55 4.52 4.39
N MET A 209 1.53 5.25 3.94
CA MET A 209 1.31 6.67 4.25
C MET A 209 -0.01 6.89 4.98
N GLN A 210 0.01 7.81 5.94
CA GLN A 210 -1.18 8.36 6.61
C GLN A 210 -0.98 9.84 6.90
N ASP A 211 -2.01 10.66 6.70
CA ASP A 211 -2.05 12.08 7.08
C ASP A 211 -0.81 12.89 6.62
N GLY A 212 -0.35 12.60 5.40
CA GLY A 212 0.81 13.26 4.81
C GLY A 212 2.18 12.77 5.31
N VAL A 213 2.22 11.74 6.15
CA VAL A 213 3.45 11.17 6.72
C VAL A 213 3.70 9.77 6.18
N LEU A 214 4.95 9.43 5.94
CA LEU A 214 5.38 8.07 5.59
C LEU A 214 5.70 7.31 6.89
N HIS A 215 4.90 6.29 7.22
CA HIS A 215 5.05 5.49 8.43
C HIS A 215 6.11 4.40 8.31
N GLN A 216 6.17 3.75 7.15
CA GLN A 216 7.12 2.66 6.89
C GLN A 216 7.27 2.46 5.38
N CYS A 217 8.49 2.21 4.91
CA CYS A 217 8.78 1.74 3.56
C CYS A 217 9.63 0.49 3.65
N ALA A 218 9.06 -0.67 3.32
CA ALA A 218 9.71 -1.96 3.50
C ALA A 218 9.17 -3.01 2.51
N SER A 219 9.81 -4.18 2.44
CA SER A 219 9.29 -5.31 1.67
C SER A 219 7.90 -5.73 2.17
N PRO A 220 7.04 -6.32 1.33
CA PRO A 220 5.75 -6.86 1.73
C PRO A 220 5.82 -7.76 2.98
N ARG A 221 6.82 -8.63 3.03
CA ARG A 221 7.02 -9.52 4.18
C ARG A 221 7.33 -8.75 5.46
N THR A 222 8.24 -7.78 5.40
CA THR A 222 8.60 -6.96 6.56
C THR A 222 7.41 -6.15 7.09
N LEU A 223 6.53 -5.65 6.20
CA LEU A 223 5.32 -4.94 6.61
C LEU A 223 4.34 -5.82 7.38
N VAL A 224 4.27 -7.11 7.03
CA VAL A 224 3.43 -8.11 7.69
C VAL A 224 4.07 -8.57 9.01
N ASP A 225 5.33 -8.98 8.97
CA ASP A 225 6.02 -9.60 10.11
C ASP A 225 6.45 -8.57 11.17
N ALA A 226 6.76 -7.34 10.75
CA ALA A 226 7.31 -6.29 11.61
C ALA A 226 6.75 -4.89 11.31
N PRO A 227 5.45 -4.66 11.45
CA PRO A 227 4.86 -3.34 11.24
C PRO A 227 5.49 -2.30 12.19
N ALA A 228 5.82 -1.12 11.65
CA ALA A 228 6.49 -0.07 12.42
C ALA A 228 5.56 0.67 13.38
N SER A 229 4.25 0.65 13.14
CA SER A 229 3.25 1.32 13.97
C SER A 229 1.94 0.53 14.00
N PRO A 230 1.07 0.79 15.01
CA PRO A 230 -0.28 0.20 15.04
C PRO A 230 -1.08 0.49 13.77
N PHE A 231 -0.89 1.67 13.18
CA PHE A 231 -1.54 2.03 11.92
C PHE A 231 -1.11 1.12 10.78
N VAL A 232 0.19 0.89 10.59
CA VAL A 232 0.70 0.00 9.54
C VAL A 232 0.10 -1.39 9.66
N GLY A 233 0.15 -1.99 10.86
CA GLY A 233 -0.41 -3.30 11.10
C GLY A 233 -1.93 -3.34 10.86
N ARG A 234 -2.67 -2.36 11.39
CA ARG A 234 -4.12 -2.26 11.17
C ARG A 234 -4.48 -2.09 9.70
N PHE A 235 -3.74 -1.26 8.97
CA PHE A 235 -4.06 -0.95 7.58
C PHE A 235 -3.67 -2.08 6.62
N VAL A 236 -2.46 -2.64 6.80
CA VAL A 236 -1.91 -3.68 5.93
C VAL A 236 -2.57 -5.04 6.17
N LEU A 237 -2.73 -5.42 7.45
CA LEU A 237 -3.26 -6.73 7.85
C LEU A 237 -4.76 -6.72 8.15
N GLN A 238 -5.40 -5.54 8.16
CA GLN A 238 -6.75 -5.36 8.69
C GLN A 238 -6.88 -5.82 10.16
N ALA A 239 -5.78 -5.75 10.90
CA ALA A 239 -5.67 -6.26 12.25
C ALA A 239 -6.55 -5.51 13.26
N ASN A 240 -6.90 -6.18 14.33
CA ASN A 240 -7.56 -5.59 15.49
C ASN A 240 -6.53 -4.87 16.35
N LEU A 241 -6.91 -3.73 16.94
CA LEU A 241 -6.14 -3.03 17.97
C LEU A 241 -6.90 -3.16 19.30
N LEU A 242 -6.28 -3.80 20.28
CA LEU A 242 -6.89 -4.07 21.58
C LEU A 242 -6.16 -3.32 22.68
N PRO A 243 -6.86 -2.61 23.56
CA PRO A 243 -6.25 -2.07 24.77
C PRO A 243 -5.80 -3.21 25.68
N VAL A 244 -4.68 -3.01 26.36
CA VAL A 244 -4.13 -3.95 27.31
C VAL A 244 -3.90 -3.29 28.66
N GLN A 245 -4.01 -4.08 29.71
CA GLN A 245 -3.63 -3.70 31.07
C GLN A 245 -2.34 -4.43 31.45
N ARG A 246 -1.36 -3.70 31.94
CA ARG A 246 -0.08 -4.26 32.37
C ARG A 246 -0.14 -4.73 33.81
N HIS A 247 0.34 -5.94 34.09
CA HIS A 247 0.44 -6.53 35.41
C HIS A 247 1.91 -6.92 35.69
N GLY A 248 2.68 -5.99 36.24
CA GLY A 248 4.13 -6.18 36.49
C GLY A 248 5.00 -6.01 35.22
N SER A 249 6.15 -6.68 35.20
CA SER A 249 7.16 -6.49 34.13
C SER A 249 6.84 -7.26 32.82
N ASP A 250 6.27 -8.48 32.95
CA ASP A 250 6.19 -9.43 31.84
C ASP A 250 4.80 -10.06 31.64
N ARG A 251 3.76 -9.44 32.22
CA ARG A 251 2.38 -9.92 32.11
C ARG A 251 1.43 -8.80 31.72
N TRP A 252 0.48 -9.14 30.87
CA TRP A 252 -0.58 -8.23 30.39
C TRP A 252 -1.92 -8.96 30.34
N THR A 253 -3.01 -8.24 30.39
CA THR A 253 -4.37 -8.77 30.17
C THR A 253 -5.08 -7.95 29.10
N CYS A 254 -5.85 -8.62 28.29
CA CYS A 254 -6.79 -8.02 27.35
C CYS A 254 -8.06 -8.88 27.28
N LEU A 255 -9.02 -8.48 26.46
CA LEU A 255 -10.27 -9.24 26.29
C LEU A 255 -10.08 -10.66 25.71
N LEU A 256 -8.91 -10.99 25.15
CA LEU A 256 -8.57 -12.33 24.64
C LEU A 256 -7.86 -13.21 25.68
N GLY A 257 -7.65 -12.71 26.91
CA GLY A 257 -7.05 -13.45 28.01
C GLY A 257 -5.76 -12.82 28.56
N ALA A 258 -5.05 -13.61 29.36
CA ALA A 258 -3.79 -13.24 29.96
C ALA A 258 -2.63 -13.53 28.99
N LEU A 259 -1.71 -12.57 28.88
CA LEU A 259 -0.57 -12.62 27.97
C LEU A 259 0.73 -12.51 28.75
N GLN A 260 1.77 -13.14 28.26
CA GLN A 260 3.13 -13.04 28.74
C GLN A 260 4.10 -12.74 27.62
N ARG A 261 5.31 -12.26 27.95
CA ARG A 261 6.35 -12.00 26.97
C ARG A 261 6.68 -13.27 26.19
N SER A 262 6.64 -13.17 24.84
CA SER A 262 7.04 -14.26 23.97
C SER A 262 8.53 -14.59 24.14
N LYS A 263 8.86 -15.88 24.08
CA LYS A 263 10.25 -16.35 24.04
C LYS A 263 10.89 -16.16 22.66
N ILE A 264 10.05 -15.96 21.64
CA ILE A 264 10.51 -15.69 20.28
C ILE A 264 10.90 -14.21 20.21
N PRO A 265 12.12 -13.85 19.80
CA PRO A 265 12.50 -12.46 19.64
C PRO A 265 11.53 -11.78 18.69
N SER A 266 11.04 -10.60 19.07
CA SER A 266 10.26 -9.77 18.17
C SER A 266 11.06 -9.57 16.88
N PRO A 267 10.43 -9.67 15.69
CA PRO A 267 11.13 -9.48 14.44
C PRO A 267 11.80 -8.10 14.45
N ARG A 268 13.13 -8.10 14.41
CA ARG A 268 13.89 -6.86 14.29
C ARG A 268 13.73 -6.36 12.87
N VAL A 269 13.41 -5.10 12.72
CA VAL A 269 13.59 -4.39 11.46
C VAL A 269 15.11 -4.34 11.28
N GLU A 270 15.66 -5.24 10.47
CA GLU A 270 17.08 -5.21 10.13
C GLU A 270 17.35 -3.87 9.43
N GLY A 271 18.34 -3.14 9.97
CA GLY A 271 18.66 -1.79 9.54
C GLY A 271 19.27 -1.76 8.14
N GLY A 272 18.43 -1.71 7.14
CA GLY A 272 18.75 -1.60 5.72
C GLY A 272 17.49 -1.38 4.89
N ASP A 273 16.39 -2.02 5.27
CA ASP A 273 15.14 -2.02 4.49
C ASP A 273 14.05 -1.09 5.06
N ALA A 274 14.21 -0.59 6.27
CA ALA A 274 13.27 0.37 6.85
C ALA A 274 13.89 1.77 6.81
N GLU A 275 13.70 2.49 5.73
CA GLU A 275 13.73 3.94 5.78
C GLU A 275 12.55 4.37 6.66
N ALA A 276 12.80 4.47 7.97
CA ALA A 276 11.89 5.14 8.87
C ALA A 276 11.99 6.63 8.54
N GLY A 277 11.12 7.10 7.66
CA GLY A 277 10.71 8.50 7.70
C GLY A 277 10.35 8.77 9.16
N GLY A 278 10.85 9.85 9.76
CA GLY A 278 10.73 10.11 11.18
C GLY A 278 9.32 9.74 11.67
N LEU A 279 9.25 8.68 12.50
CA LEU A 279 7.97 8.21 13.03
C LEU A 279 7.22 9.41 13.62
N PRO A 280 5.97 9.65 13.20
CA PRO A 280 5.16 10.62 13.91
C PRO A 280 5.10 10.18 15.38
N PRO A 281 5.10 11.12 16.35
CA PRO A 281 4.90 10.79 17.74
C PRO A 281 3.67 9.91 17.84
N ALA A 282 3.77 8.81 18.60
CA ALA A 282 2.66 7.90 18.81
C ALA A 282 1.43 8.72 19.23
N ALA A 283 0.31 8.52 18.53
CA ALA A 283 -0.91 9.30 18.76
C ALA A 283 -1.52 9.07 20.14
N SER A 284 -1.07 8.04 20.88
CA SER A 284 -1.33 7.80 22.30
C SER A 284 -0.17 6.97 22.89
N ASP A 285 0.24 7.30 24.12
CA ASP A 285 1.19 6.50 24.93
C ASP A 285 0.53 5.23 25.50
N ASP A 286 -0.77 5.04 25.28
CA ASP A 286 -1.50 3.89 25.80
C ASP A 286 -1.09 2.61 25.06
N PRO A 287 -0.74 1.55 25.79
CA PRO A 287 -0.30 0.30 25.19
C PRO A 287 -1.46 -0.36 24.44
N VAL A 288 -1.22 -0.72 23.18
CA VAL A 288 -2.19 -1.41 22.33
C VAL A 288 -1.59 -2.69 21.75
N LEU A 289 -2.40 -3.73 21.69
CA LEU A 289 -2.06 -5.02 21.12
C LEU A 289 -2.56 -5.08 19.67
N LEU A 290 -1.67 -5.42 18.76
CA LEU A 290 -2.01 -5.71 17.37
C LEU A 290 -2.29 -7.20 17.22
N VAL A 291 -3.51 -7.55 16.78
CA VAL A 291 -3.95 -8.95 16.67
C VAL A 291 -4.51 -9.21 15.27
N ASP A 292 -3.91 -10.17 14.58
CA ASP A 292 -4.44 -10.63 13.28
C ASP A 292 -5.84 -11.21 13.46
N PRO A 293 -6.83 -10.88 12.61
CA PRO A 293 -8.16 -11.49 12.64
C PRO A 293 -8.17 -13.02 12.60
N ALA A 294 -7.16 -13.64 11.99
CA ALA A 294 -7.03 -15.10 11.93
C ALA A 294 -6.46 -15.71 13.21
N ALA A 295 -5.84 -14.91 14.08
CA ALA A 295 -5.26 -15.37 15.34
C ALA A 295 -6.30 -15.47 16.48
N ILE A 296 -7.55 -15.04 16.26
CA ILE A 296 -8.61 -15.08 17.25
C ILE A 296 -9.48 -16.31 17.04
N GLU A 297 -9.65 -17.09 18.09
CA GLU A 297 -10.62 -18.19 18.15
C GLU A 297 -11.96 -17.72 18.75
N LEU A 298 -13.06 -18.25 18.19
CA LEU A 298 -14.41 -18.01 18.67
C LEU A 298 -15.02 -19.34 19.05
N SER A 299 -15.50 -19.46 20.27
CA SER A 299 -16.23 -20.63 20.78
C SER A 299 -17.64 -20.21 21.22
N PRO A 300 -18.71 -20.90 20.75
CA PRO A 300 -20.06 -20.63 21.25
C PRO A 300 -20.14 -20.82 22.75
N ASP A 301 -20.62 -19.80 23.45
CA ASP A 301 -20.74 -19.81 24.91
C ASP A 301 -21.91 -18.92 25.31
N GLN A 302 -22.94 -19.50 25.92
CA GLN A 302 -24.12 -18.75 26.37
C GLN A 302 -23.82 -17.72 27.48
N GLN A 303 -22.75 -17.93 28.24
CA GLN A 303 -22.29 -17.02 29.30
C GLN A 303 -21.18 -16.10 28.80
N GLY A 304 -20.72 -16.27 27.56
CA GLY A 304 -19.66 -15.47 26.97
C GLY A 304 -20.03 -13.99 26.83
N ASP A 305 -19.03 -13.12 26.97
CA ASP A 305 -19.19 -11.66 26.91
C ASP A 305 -19.21 -11.09 25.49
N ALA A 306 -18.93 -11.92 24.48
CA ALA A 306 -18.90 -11.52 23.08
C ALA A 306 -20.19 -11.95 22.32
N CYS A 307 -20.54 -11.18 21.29
CA CYS A 307 -21.71 -11.44 20.47
C CYS A 307 -21.38 -11.26 18.97
N VAL A 308 -21.82 -12.22 18.15
CA VAL A 308 -21.69 -12.11 16.68
C VAL A 308 -22.67 -11.07 16.13
N MET A 309 -22.15 -9.97 15.60
CA MET A 309 -22.92 -8.87 15.02
C MET A 309 -23.22 -9.08 13.53
N GLY A 310 -22.38 -9.83 12.83
CA GLY A 310 -22.55 -10.14 11.42
C GLY A 310 -21.42 -10.97 10.87
N ARG A 311 -21.60 -11.45 9.65
CA ARG A 311 -20.58 -12.21 8.93
C ARG A 311 -20.64 -11.93 7.44
N GLU A 312 -19.51 -12.11 6.77
CA GLU A 312 -19.34 -11.98 5.32
C GLU A 312 -18.66 -13.24 4.80
N PHE A 313 -19.19 -13.80 3.73
CA PHE A 313 -18.64 -14.99 3.09
C PHE A 313 -17.53 -14.54 2.10
N LEU A 314 -16.28 -14.92 2.36
CA LEU A 314 -15.14 -14.58 1.51
C LEU A 314 -14.74 -15.73 0.55
N GLY A 315 -15.65 -16.68 0.30
CA GLY A 315 -15.45 -17.81 -0.60
C GLY A 315 -14.77 -19.01 0.06
N ARG A 316 -13.71 -18.82 0.82
CA ARG A 316 -12.97 -19.91 1.51
C ARG A 316 -12.97 -19.80 3.02
N GLU A 317 -13.42 -18.67 3.55
CA GLU A 317 -13.49 -18.36 4.97
C GLU A 317 -14.66 -17.41 5.25
N TRP A 318 -15.02 -17.28 6.52
CA TRP A 318 -15.92 -16.27 7.03
C TRP A 318 -15.14 -15.12 7.64
N LEU A 319 -15.54 -13.88 7.33
CA LEU A 319 -15.16 -12.69 8.08
C LEU A 319 -16.30 -12.35 9.03
N TYR A 320 -16.08 -12.59 10.33
CA TYR A 320 -17.01 -12.23 11.40
C TYR A 320 -16.76 -10.83 11.91
N ARG A 321 -17.84 -10.12 12.24
CA ARG A 321 -17.84 -8.94 13.09
C ARG A 321 -18.43 -9.34 14.42
N VAL A 322 -17.65 -9.19 15.48
CA VAL A 322 -18.00 -9.59 16.84
C VAL A 322 -17.85 -8.38 17.75
N GLU A 323 -18.83 -8.15 18.62
CA GLU A 323 -18.76 -7.13 19.67
C GLU A 323 -18.33 -7.82 20.97
N ALA A 324 -17.29 -7.28 21.60
CA ALA A 324 -16.78 -7.76 22.88
C ALA A 324 -16.18 -6.59 23.66
N GLY A 325 -16.52 -6.45 24.95
CA GLY A 325 -16.02 -5.38 25.82
C GLY A 325 -16.26 -3.96 25.27
N GLY A 326 -17.38 -3.73 24.56
CA GLY A 326 -17.69 -2.44 23.93
C GLY A 326 -16.89 -2.14 22.64
N GLN A 327 -16.15 -3.10 22.11
CA GLN A 327 -15.35 -2.97 20.89
C GLN A 327 -15.84 -3.89 19.79
N GLN A 328 -15.69 -3.47 18.54
CA GLN A 328 -15.95 -4.31 17.36
C GLN A 328 -14.67 -4.93 16.88
N LEU A 329 -14.65 -6.26 16.82
CA LEU A 329 -13.55 -7.07 16.34
C LEU A 329 -13.89 -7.73 15.01
N ARG A 330 -12.85 -7.93 14.21
CA ARG A 330 -12.89 -8.74 12.99
C ARG A 330 -12.19 -10.07 13.26
N LEU A 331 -12.84 -11.19 12.86
CA LEU A 331 -12.26 -12.52 12.96
C LEU A 331 -12.36 -13.21 11.62
N ARG A 332 -11.30 -13.93 11.23
CA ARG A 332 -11.28 -14.80 10.05
C ARG A 332 -11.32 -16.25 10.49
N LEU A 333 -12.41 -16.94 10.16
CA LEU A 333 -12.62 -18.33 10.55
C LEU A 333 -12.90 -19.22 9.35
N PRO A 334 -12.42 -20.49 9.37
CA PRO A 334 -12.71 -21.48 8.35
C PRO A 334 -14.24 -21.73 8.20
N LEU A 335 -14.65 -22.24 7.04
CA LEU A 335 -16.07 -22.40 6.67
C LEU A 335 -16.88 -23.31 7.60
N HIS A 336 -16.25 -24.24 8.30
CA HIS A 336 -16.95 -25.12 9.25
C HIS A 336 -17.44 -24.37 10.51
N HIS A 337 -16.97 -23.17 10.76
CA HIS A 337 -17.50 -22.29 11.81
C HIS A 337 -18.68 -21.49 11.26
N ASP A 338 -19.89 -22.05 11.35
CA ASP A 338 -21.12 -21.40 10.84
C ASP A 338 -21.97 -20.83 11.99
N TYR A 339 -21.57 -19.65 12.48
CA TYR A 339 -22.27 -18.97 13.57
C TYR A 339 -23.22 -17.89 13.03
N ARG A 340 -24.44 -17.84 13.59
CA ARG A 340 -25.46 -16.86 13.19
C ARG A 340 -25.27 -15.55 13.95
N ARG A 341 -25.80 -14.46 13.37
CA ARG A 341 -25.93 -13.20 14.08
C ARG A 341 -26.69 -13.38 15.39
N GLY A 342 -26.18 -12.77 16.49
CA GLY A 342 -26.72 -12.89 17.83
C GLY A 342 -26.19 -14.09 18.64
N THR A 343 -25.33 -14.95 18.05
CA THR A 343 -24.68 -16.03 18.79
C THR A 343 -23.76 -15.41 19.86
N ARG A 344 -23.97 -15.78 21.14
CA ARG A 344 -23.07 -15.46 22.23
C ARG A 344 -21.87 -16.39 22.20
N CYS A 345 -20.71 -15.84 22.51
CA CYS A 345 -19.45 -16.57 22.37
C CYS A 345 -18.40 -16.04 23.35
N SER A 346 -17.40 -16.85 23.61
CA SER A 346 -16.14 -16.48 24.22
C SER A 346 -15.07 -16.33 23.13
N LEU A 347 -14.13 -15.42 23.33
CA LEU A 347 -13.01 -15.16 22.45
C LEU A 347 -11.70 -15.50 23.16
N ALA A 348 -10.77 -16.09 22.42
CA ALA A 348 -9.42 -16.37 22.91
C ALA A 348 -8.40 -16.13 21.79
N LEU A 349 -7.16 -15.85 22.18
CA LEU A 349 -6.05 -15.91 21.25
C LEU A 349 -5.73 -17.39 20.94
N ARG A 350 -5.51 -17.72 19.67
CA ARG A 350 -5.14 -19.08 19.25
C ARG A 350 -3.81 -19.48 19.88
N SER A 351 -3.73 -20.72 20.36
CA SER A 351 -2.50 -21.26 20.94
C SER A 351 -1.34 -21.23 19.95
N GLY A 352 -0.18 -20.73 20.39
CA GLY A 352 1.03 -20.65 19.56
C GLY A 352 1.14 -19.40 18.69
N GLU A 353 0.12 -18.53 18.71
CA GLU A 353 0.20 -17.24 18.02
C GLU A 353 0.93 -16.21 18.89
N ASP A 354 1.83 -15.47 18.25
CA ASP A 354 2.46 -14.29 18.84
C ASP A 354 1.75 -13.04 18.35
N VAL A 355 1.54 -12.08 19.26
CA VAL A 355 0.92 -10.79 18.97
C VAL A 355 1.86 -9.66 19.36
N LEU A 356 1.76 -8.52 18.71
CA LEU A 356 2.70 -7.42 18.90
C LEU A 356 2.10 -6.31 19.75
N LEU A 357 2.81 -5.98 20.84
CA LEU A 357 2.46 -4.86 21.73
C LEU A 357 3.16 -3.58 21.30
N PHE A 358 2.41 -2.49 21.19
CA PHE A 358 2.92 -1.14 20.95
C PHE A 358 2.76 -0.26 22.21
N PRO A 359 3.61 0.78 22.38
CA PRO A 359 4.66 1.26 21.48
C PRO A 359 5.95 0.45 21.51
N ASP A 360 6.18 -0.38 22.51
CA ASP A 360 7.46 -1.05 22.80
C ASP A 360 7.84 -2.11 21.75
N ARG A 361 6.91 -2.52 20.88
CA ARG A 361 7.08 -3.57 19.85
C ARG A 361 7.54 -4.90 20.45
N ILE A 362 6.91 -5.28 21.56
CA ILE A 362 7.19 -6.53 22.29
C ILE A 362 6.25 -7.63 21.77
N GLY A 363 6.80 -8.78 21.41
CA GLY A 363 6.02 -9.98 21.12
C GLY A 363 5.42 -10.55 22.40
N LEU A 364 4.11 -10.81 22.39
CA LEU A 364 3.37 -11.44 23.48
C LEU A 364 2.69 -12.72 23.00
N THR A 365 2.57 -13.69 23.88
CA THR A 365 1.84 -14.95 23.64
C THR A 365 0.93 -15.26 24.82
N LEU A 366 -0.01 -16.20 24.68
CA LEU A 366 -0.86 -16.64 25.77
C LEU A 366 -0.04 -17.09 26.98
N ALA A 367 -0.42 -16.65 28.16
CA ALA A 367 0.18 -17.11 29.40
C ALA A 367 -0.22 -18.56 29.68
N ALA A 368 0.76 -19.37 30.06
CA ALA A 368 0.55 -20.79 30.38
C ALA A 368 -0.34 -21.03 31.62
N GLN A 369 -0.56 -20.00 32.46
CA GLN A 369 -1.42 -20.04 33.62
C GLN A 369 -2.23 -18.74 33.73
N PRO A 370 -3.52 -18.81 34.09
CA PRO A 370 -4.32 -17.62 34.39
C PRO A 370 -3.70 -16.81 35.52
N LEU A 371 -3.89 -15.50 35.47
CA LEU A 371 -3.55 -14.59 36.56
C LEU A 371 -4.40 -14.96 37.79
N GLN A 372 -3.77 -15.29 38.92
CA GLN A 372 -4.45 -15.45 40.21
C GLN A 372 -4.86 -14.11 40.80
#